data_b11055c64960e0924464bb962c379ee8
#
_entry.id   b11055c64960e0924464bb962c379ee8
#
_cell.length_a   1.000
_cell.length_b   1.000
_cell.length_c   1.000
_cell.angle_alpha   90.00
_cell.angle_beta   90.00
_cell.angle_gamma   90.00
#
_symmetry.space_group_name_H-M   'P 1'
#
loop_
_entity.id
_entity.type
_entity.pdbx_description
1 polymer ?
#
loop_
_entity_poly.entity_id
_entity_poly.type
_entity_poly.pdbx_seq_one_letter_code
_entity_poly.pdbx_strand_id
1 'polypeptide(L)'
;KNQLAKFLDFESDVPNRAELVNNYDWMKDFTFLDFAREVGKHITVNYMMAKDSVKKRLNGEARDGLSFTEFTYQLLQGYDFLHLYETKGCKLQMGGSDQWGNITTGAELIRRTNGGEVFALTSPLITKADGGKFGKTESGNIWLDPRYTSPYKFYQFWLNVSDEDAKRYIKIFTALSKEEIDALTAEHEAAPHLRVLQKCLAKEVTIMV
;
A
#
# COMPACT_ATOMS: atom_id res chain seq x y z
N LYS A 1 5.98 -13.39 2.04
CA LYS A 1 7.40 -13.31 1.73
C LYS A 1 7.67 -13.77 0.29
N ASN A 2 7.30 -14.98 -0.10
CA ASN A 2 7.64 -15.58 -1.41
C ASN A 2 7.27 -14.71 -2.63
N GLN A 3 6.12 -14.05 -2.62
CA GLN A 3 5.72 -13.16 -3.72
C GLN A 3 6.58 -11.88 -3.75
N LEU A 4 6.88 -11.31 -2.58
CA LEU A 4 7.73 -10.11 -2.47
C LEU A 4 9.20 -10.40 -2.78
N ALA A 5 9.67 -11.63 -2.55
CA ALA A 5 11.05 -12.02 -2.84
C ALA A 5 11.44 -11.97 -4.33
N LYS A 6 10.46 -11.82 -5.22
CA LYS A 6 10.71 -11.55 -6.66
C LYS A 6 11.22 -10.12 -6.91
N PHE A 7 10.95 -9.19 -5.98
CA PHE A 7 11.26 -7.77 -6.13
C PHE A 7 12.19 -7.24 -5.04
N LEU A 8 12.22 -7.90 -3.88
CA LEU A 8 12.96 -7.47 -2.71
C LEU A 8 13.92 -8.56 -2.25
N ASP A 9 15.14 -8.17 -1.96
CA ASP A 9 16.14 -9.06 -1.40
C ASP A 9 15.95 -9.23 0.12
N PHE A 10 15.64 -10.44 0.54
CA PHE A 10 15.46 -10.81 1.96
C PHE A 10 16.61 -11.67 2.53
N GLU A 11 17.58 -12.04 1.70
CA GLU A 11 18.50 -13.13 2.03
C GLU A 11 19.98 -12.75 1.98
N SER A 12 20.33 -11.73 1.16
CA SER A 12 21.73 -11.29 1.08
C SER A 12 22.23 -10.69 2.39
N ASP A 13 23.52 -10.81 2.63
CA ASP A 13 24.20 -10.17 3.76
C ASP A 13 24.63 -8.74 3.41
N VAL A 14 23.63 -7.89 3.10
CA VAL A 14 23.83 -6.49 2.79
C VAL A 14 23.04 -5.59 3.76
N PRO A 15 23.55 -4.39 4.09
CA PRO A 15 22.93 -3.53 5.11
C PRO A 15 21.49 -3.08 4.77
N ASN A 16 21.15 -3.03 3.48
CA ASN A 16 19.85 -2.57 2.97
C ASN A 16 18.92 -3.70 2.51
N ARG A 17 19.17 -4.93 2.93
CA ARG A 17 18.25 -6.04 2.67
C ARG A 17 16.88 -5.77 3.27
N ALA A 18 15.82 -6.30 2.65
CA ALA A 18 14.48 -6.22 3.18
C ALA A 18 14.30 -7.15 4.39
N GLU A 19 13.55 -6.69 5.38
CA GLU A 19 13.13 -7.51 6.52
C GLU A 19 11.60 -7.63 6.54
N LEU A 20 11.09 -8.84 6.77
CA LEU A 20 9.68 -9.06 7.05
C LEU A 20 9.51 -9.18 8.56
N VAL A 21 8.81 -8.23 9.15
CA VAL A 21 8.51 -8.21 10.59
C VAL A 21 7.03 -8.48 10.83
N ASN A 22 6.70 -9.05 11.99
CA ASN A 22 5.33 -9.32 12.40
C ASN A 22 5.03 -8.55 13.68
N ASN A 23 4.07 -7.65 13.66
CA ASN A 23 3.70 -6.86 14.85
C ASN A 23 3.19 -7.73 16.02
N TYR A 24 2.74 -8.95 15.76
CA TYR A 24 2.41 -9.89 16.82
C TYR A 24 3.60 -10.13 17.77
N ASP A 25 4.84 -10.07 17.28
CA ASP A 25 6.04 -10.35 18.08
C ASP A 25 6.24 -9.35 19.22
N TRP A 26 5.82 -8.10 19.07
CA TRP A 26 5.88 -7.08 20.11
C TRP A 26 4.52 -6.76 20.77
N MET A 27 3.41 -7.16 20.13
CA MET A 27 2.07 -6.89 20.66
C MET A 27 1.53 -8.01 21.57
N LYS A 28 1.98 -9.26 21.40
CA LYS A 28 1.42 -10.45 22.08
C LYS A 28 1.47 -10.38 23.60
N ASP A 29 2.51 -9.76 24.13
CA ASP A 29 2.73 -9.64 25.59
C ASP A 29 2.25 -8.28 26.14
N PHE A 30 1.71 -7.41 25.29
CA PHE A 30 1.27 -6.07 25.63
C PHE A 30 -0.18 -6.10 26.13
N THR A 31 -0.38 -5.97 27.43
CA THR A 31 -1.73 -6.00 27.98
C THR A 31 -2.53 -4.77 27.57
N PHE A 32 -3.86 -4.85 27.63
CA PHE A 32 -4.72 -3.71 27.35
C PHE A 32 -4.44 -2.52 28.29
N LEU A 33 -4.14 -2.80 29.55
CA LEU A 33 -3.79 -1.75 30.53
C LEU A 33 -2.46 -1.08 30.18
N ASP A 34 -1.47 -1.86 29.77
CA ASP A 34 -0.18 -1.32 29.34
C ASP A 34 -0.34 -0.49 28.07
N PHE A 35 -1.11 -0.97 27.11
CA PHE A 35 -1.41 -0.22 25.89
C PHE A 35 -2.12 1.12 26.19
N ALA A 36 -3.11 1.12 27.06
CA ALA A 36 -3.80 2.35 27.45
C ALA A 36 -2.85 3.34 28.15
N ARG A 37 -1.93 2.83 28.99
CA ARG A 37 -0.96 3.64 29.73
C ARG A 37 0.19 4.12 28.86
N GLU A 38 0.75 3.28 28.00
CA GLU A 38 1.98 3.61 27.25
C GLU A 38 1.67 4.29 25.90
N VAL A 39 0.52 4.01 25.31
CA VAL A 39 0.10 4.55 24.01
C VAL A 39 -1.08 5.51 24.15
N GLY A 40 -2.15 5.05 24.78
CA GLY A 40 -3.43 5.77 24.86
C GLY A 40 -3.32 7.16 25.49
N LYS A 41 -2.49 7.32 26.51
CA LYS A 41 -2.30 8.62 27.18
C LYS A 41 -1.69 9.72 26.30
N HIS A 42 -0.98 9.34 25.22
CA HIS A 42 -0.28 10.29 24.37
C HIS A 42 -1.13 10.84 23.23
N ILE A 43 -2.21 10.13 22.86
CA ILE A 43 -3.08 10.53 21.74
C ILE A 43 -4.49 10.80 22.27
N THR A 44 -4.97 12.03 22.12
CA THR A 44 -6.30 12.40 22.59
C THR A 44 -7.41 11.86 21.69
N VAL A 45 -8.57 11.58 22.27
CA VAL A 45 -9.77 11.18 21.51
C VAL A 45 -10.14 12.24 20.47
N ASN A 46 -10.02 13.53 20.79
CA ASN A 46 -10.28 14.61 19.84
C ASN A 46 -9.34 14.55 18.62
N TYR A 47 -8.06 14.21 18.81
CA TYR A 47 -7.13 14.01 17.72
C TYR A 47 -7.56 12.83 16.83
N MET A 48 -7.97 11.72 17.42
CA MET A 48 -8.42 10.53 16.71
C MET A 48 -9.71 10.82 15.92
N MET A 49 -10.66 11.51 16.52
CA MET A 49 -11.93 11.90 15.90
C MET A 49 -11.76 12.92 14.75
N ALA A 50 -10.68 13.69 14.74
CA ALA A 50 -10.40 14.67 13.70
C ALA A 50 -9.94 14.04 12.36
N LYS A 51 -9.60 12.75 12.36
CA LYS A 51 -9.19 12.04 11.13
C LYS A 51 -10.36 11.89 10.14
N ASP A 52 -10.11 12.09 8.86
CA ASP A 52 -11.15 12.05 7.82
C ASP A 52 -11.85 10.69 7.73
N SER A 53 -11.10 9.59 7.92
CA SER A 53 -11.65 8.23 7.96
C SER A 53 -12.65 8.05 9.11
N VAL A 54 -12.40 8.64 10.28
CA VAL A 54 -13.27 8.60 11.44
C VAL A 54 -14.48 9.53 11.24
N LYS A 55 -14.25 10.78 10.77
CA LYS A 55 -15.33 11.74 10.50
C LYS A 55 -16.37 11.19 9.52
N LYS A 56 -15.93 10.59 8.40
CA LYS A 56 -16.83 9.99 7.40
C LYS A 56 -17.74 8.92 8.02
N ARG A 57 -17.19 8.10 8.92
CA ARG A 57 -17.98 7.07 9.62
C ARG A 57 -18.96 7.66 10.62
N LEU A 58 -18.55 8.67 11.38
CA LEU A 58 -19.41 9.32 12.38
C LEU A 58 -20.53 10.17 11.74
N ASN A 59 -20.31 10.75 10.58
CA ASN A 59 -21.28 11.56 9.87
C ASN A 59 -22.33 10.74 9.08
N GLY A 60 -22.35 9.41 9.23
CA GLY A 60 -23.35 8.55 8.62
C GLY A 60 -23.11 8.24 7.13
N GLU A 61 -21.95 8.55 6.59
CA GLU A 61 -21.57 8.17 5.21
C GLU A 61 -21.42 6.66 5.03
N ALA A 62 -21.32 5.91 6.15
CA ALA A 62 -21.33 4.45 6.16
C ALA A 62 -22.56 3.94 6.92
N ARG A 63 -23.20 2.89 6.38
CA ARG A 63 -24.40 2.27 6.98
C ARG A 63 -24.14 1.68 8.36
N ASP A 64 -22.92 1.18 8.57
CA ASP A 64 -22.47 0.61 9.84
C ASP A 64 -21.65 1.66 10.59
N GLY A 65 -21.91 1.83 11.89
CA GLY A 65 -21.15 2.73 12.75
C GLY A 65 -19.66 2.40 12.81
N LEU A 66 -18.90 3.15 13.58
CA LEU A 66 -17.47 2.94 13.81
C LEU A 66 -17.30 1.95 14.97
N SER A 67 -16.68 0.79 14.74
CA SER A 67 -16.37 -0.16 15.80
C SER A 67 -15.20 0.33 16.66
N PHE A 68 -15.11 -0.17 17.90
CA PHE A 68 -13.96 0.11 18.77
C PHE A 68 -12.64 -0.30 18.13
N THR A 69 -12.61 -1.45 17.45
CA THR A 69 -11.42 -1.95 16.74
C THR A 69 -10.98 -1.00 15.63
N GLU A 70 -11.91 -0.54 14.79
CA GLU A 70 -11.60 0.43 13.72
C GLU A 70 -11.12 1.76 14.30
N PHE A 71 -11.74 2.23 15.39
CA PHE A 71 -11.36 3.48 16.03
C PHE A 71 -9.95 3.41 16.63
N THR A 72 -9.61 2.31 17.29
CA THR A 72 -8.31 2.11 17.95
C THR A 72 -7.21 1.65 16.99
N TYR A 73 -7.56 1.17 15.78
CA TYR A 73 -6.59 0.66 14.80
C TYR A 73 -5.46 1.66 14.50
N GLN A 74 -5.79 2.95 14.43
CA GLN A 74 -4.79 4.01 14.22
C GLN A 74 -3.74 4.06 15.34
N LEU A 75 -4.10 3.69 16.59
CA LEU A 75 -3.15 3.61 17.69
C LEU A 75 -2.28 2.36 17.60
N LEU A 76 -2.83 1.22 17.16
CA LEU A 76 -2.07 -0.01 16.96
C LEU A 76 -0.99 0.19 15.91
N GLN A 77 -1.36 0.68 14.73
CA GLN A 77 -0.40 0.99 13.67
C GLN A 77 0.56 2.13 14.06
N GLY A 78 0.07 3.10 14.83
CA GLY A 78 0.92 4.16 15.37
C GLY A 78 1.99 3.63 16.30
N TYR A 79 1.65 2.66 17.15
CA TYR A 79 2.61 1.99 18.02
C TYR A 79 3.60 1.11 17.23
N ASP A 80 3.16 0.43 16.17
CA ASP A 80 4.07 -0.30 15.29
C ASP A 80 5.17 0.62 14.74
N PHE A 81 4.81 1.84 14.33
CA PHE A 81 5.79 2.81 13.85
C PHE A 81 6.74 3.28 14.96
N LEU A 82 6.21 3.56 16.17
CA LEU A 82 7.03 3.91 17.33
C LEU A 82 8.00 2.78 17.67
N HIS A 83 7.52 1.54 17.75
CA HIS A 83 8.35 0.37 18.02
C HIS A 83 9.49 0.19 17.01
N LEU A 84 9.18 0.31 15.72
CA LEU A 84 10.19 0.22 14.66
C LEU A 84 11.16 1.42 14.66
N TYR A 85 10.69 2.60 15.04
CA TYR A 85 11.56 3.76 15.25
C TYR A 85 12.56 3.51 16.37
N GLU A 86 12.10 3.02 17.52
CA GLU A 86 12.93 2.78 18.71
C GLU A 86 13.91 1.61 18.53
N THR A 87 13.43 0.51 17.91
CA THR A 87 14.21 -0.73 17.84
C THR A 87 15.06 -0.88 16.58
N LYS A 88 14.65 -0.24 15.49
CA LYS A 88 15.30 -0.35 14.16
C LYS A 88 15.70 0.99 13.55
N GLY A 89 15.45 2.11 14.21
CA GLY A 89 15.73 3.44 13.67
C GLY A 89 14.89 3.80 12.43
N CYS A 90 13.70 3.17 12.28
CA CYS A 90 12.81 3.43 11.16
C CYS A 90 12.26 4.85 11.20
N LYS A 91 12.58 5.68 10.20
CA LYS A 91 12.17 7.09 10.13
C LYS A 91 11.13 7.40 9.07
N LEU A 92 10.81 6.48 8.19
CA LEU A 92 9.83 6.68 7.12
C LEU A 92 8.82 5.54 7.11
N GLN A 93 7.52 5.86 7.20
CA GLN A 93 6.44 4.92 6.92
C GLN A 93 5.75 5.29 5.62
N MET A 94 5.54 4.30 4.76
CA MET A 94 4.90 4.45 3.45
C MET A 94 3.63 3.62 3.35
N GLY A 95 2.65 4.10 2.56
CA GLY A 95 1.43 3.35 2.28
C GLY A 95 0.58 3.96 1.19
N GLY A 96 -0.63 3.42 0.99
CA GLY A 96 -1.64 4.07 0.17
C GLY A 96 -2.23 5.31 0.85
N SER A 97 -2.90 6.17 0.08
CA SER A 97 -3.51 7.40 0.61
C SER A 97 -4.55 7.15 1.71
N ASP A 98 -5.16 5.97 1.74
CA ASP A 98 -6.06 5.51 2.81
C ASP A 98 -5.35 5.30 4.15
N GLN A 99 -4.02 5.12 4.15
CA GLN A 99 -3.20 4.92 5.34
C GLN A 99 -2.71 6.22 5.99
N TRP A 100 -2.94 7.38 5.36
CA TRP A 100 -2.44 8.67 5.85
C TRP A 100 -2.76 8.94 7.32
N GLY A 101 -4.01 8.69 7.73
CA GLY A 101 -4.47 8.88 9.10
C GLY A 101 -3.71 8.03 10.12
N ASN A 102 -3.45 6.76 9.80
CA ASN A 102 -2.73 5.84 10.67
C ASN A 102 -1.24 6.20 10.75
N ILE A 103 -0.61 6.46 9.60
CA ILE A 103 0.82 6.80 9.52
C ILE A 103 1.10 8.10 10.31
N THR A 104 0.29 9.13 10.10
CA THR A 104 0.45 10.41 10.82
C THR A 104 0.17 10.30 12.32
N THR A 105 -0.67 9.34 12.74
CA THR A 105 -0.85 9.03 14.17
C THR A 105 0.43 8.46 14.77
N GLY A 106 1.14 7.59 14.05
CA GLY A 106 2.45 7.09 14.47
C GLY A 106 3.50 8.18 14.56
N ALA A 107 3.57 9.06 13.58
CA ALA A 107 4.48 10.21 13.61
C ALA A 107 4.21 11.13 14.81
N GLU A 108 2.94 11.41 15.11
CA GLU A 108 2.54 12.21 16.27
C GLU A 108 2.85 11.50 17.59
N LEU A 109 2.66 10.18 17.66
CA LEU A 109 3.01 9.38 18.83
C LEU A 109 4.52 9.47 19.10
N ILE A 110 5.36 9.27 18.12
CA ILE A 110 6.83 9.37 18.22
C ILE A 110 7.22 10.79 18.69
N ARG A 111 6.64 11.82 18.11
CA ARG A 111 6.90 13.20 18.51
C ARG A 111 6.55 13.45 19.98
N ARG A 112 5.44 12.91 20.47
CA ARG A 112 4.96 13.11 21.86
C ARG A 112 5.72 12.28 22.88
N THR A 113 6.16 11.08 22.51
CA THR A 113 6.88 10.19 23.44
C THR A 113 8.37 10.48 23.48
N ASN A 114 9.02 10.64 22.34
CA ASN A 114 10.47 10.68 22.21
C ASN A 114 10.99 12.04 21.70
N GLY A 115 10.13 12.97 21.30
CA GLY A 115 10.52 14.20 20.62
C GLY A 115 11.18 13.96 19.24
N GLY A 116 11.05 12.74 18.70
CA GLY A 116 11.68 12.33 17.45
C GLY A 116 10.99 12.92 16.22
N GLU A 117 11.75 13.03 15.13
CA GLU A 117 11.28 13.45 13.82
C GLU A 117 11.25 12.25 12.86
N VAL A 118 10.09 12.01 12.26
CA VAL A 118 9.86 10.95 11.29
C VAL A 118 8.97 11.44 10.15
N PHE A 119 8.93 10.67 9.06
CA PHE A 119 8.29 11.06 7.82
C PHE A 119 7.17 10.10 7.44
N ALA A 120 6.11 10.64 6.82
CA ALA A 120 5.00 9.90 6.25
C ALA A 120 4.96 10.13 4.73
N LEU A 121 4.84 9.06 3.96
CA LEU A 121 4.69 9.14 2.51
C LEU A 121 3.51 8.28 2.08
N THR A 122 2.60 8.84 1.31
CA THR A 122 1.49 8.07 0.72
C THR A 122 1.42 8.27 -0.78
N SER A 123 1.01 7.21 -1.48
CA SER A 123 0.67 7.24 -2.89
C SER A 123 -0.84 7.15 -3.11
N PRO A 124 -1.39 7.75 -4.18
CA PRO A 124 -2.78 7.52 -4.57
C PRO A 124 -3.06 6.02 -4.75
N LEU A 125 -4.27 5.60 -4.40
CA LEU A 125 -4.71 4.23 -4.66
C LEU A 125 -4.85 4.00 -6.16
N ILE A 126 -4.40 2.85 -6.62
CA ILE A 126 -4.56 2.44 -8.02
C ILE A 126 -5.98 1.92 -8.20
N THR A 127 -6.71 2.56 -9.10
CA THR A 127 -8.06 2.20 -9.50
C THR A 127 -8.12 1.92 -11.00
N LYS A 128 -9.15 1.23 -11.46
CA LYS A 128 -9.49 1.19 -12.87
C LYS A 128 -10.06 2.52 -13.35
N ALA A 129 -10.07 2.77 -14.66
CA ALA A 129 -10.66 3.97 -15.25
C ALA A 129 -12.16 4.11 -14.95
N ASP A 130 -12.87 2.99 -14.82
CA ASP A 130 -14.28 2.92 -14.42
C ASP A 130 -14.52 3.14 -12.91
N GLY A 131 -13.49 3.43 -12.12
CA GLY A 131 -13.54 3.58 -10.66
C GLY A 131 -13.50 2.25 -9.89
N GLY A 132 -13.45 1.13 -10.57
CA GLY A 132 -13.38 -0.20 -9.97
C GLY A 132 -12.05 -0.46 -9.26
N LYS A 133 -12.05 -1.44 -8.34
CA LYS A 133 -10.84 -1.83 -7.62
C LYS A 133 -9.85 -2.53 -8.55
N PHE A 134 -8.61 -2.06 -8.55
CA PHE A 134 -7.52 -2.69 -9.29
C PHE A 134 -7.19 -4.08 -8.72
N GLY A 135 -6.77 -5.01 -9.60
CA GLY A 135 -6.35 -6.37 -9.21
C GLY A 135 -7.48 -7.32 -8.82
N LYS A 136 -8.74 -6.86 -8.84
CA LYS A 136 -9.90 -7.73 -8.67
C LYS A 136 -10.57 -8.02 -10.01
N THR A 137 -10.84 -9.30 -10.27
CA THR A 137 -11.60 -9.78 -11.42
C THR A 137 -12.84 -10.52 -10.94
N GLU A 138 -13.75 -10.87 -11.83
CA GLU A 138 -14.89 -11.73 -11.50
C GLU A 138 -14.46 -13.09 -10.93
N SER A 139 -13.29 -13.57 -11.33
CA SER A 139 -12.70 -14.83 -10.84
C SER A 139 -11.79 -14.66 -9.60
N GLY A 140 -11.75 -13.48 -8.99
CA GLY A 140 -10.97 -13.20 -7.77
C GLY A 140 -9.75 -12.31 -8.00
N ASN A 141 -8.77 -12.40 -7.11
CA ASN A 141 -7.56 -11.59 -7.16
C ASN A 141 -6.55 -12.11 -8.19
N ILE A 142 -5.76 -11.22 -8.76
CA ILE A 142 -4.58 -11.55 -9.56
C ILE A 142 -3.37 -11.64 -8.62
N TRP A 143 -2.76 -12.82 -8.60
CA TRP A 143 -1.65 -13.15 -7.70
C TRP A 143 -0.32 -13.16 -8.45
N LEU A 144 0.76 -12.79 -7.75
CA LEU A 144 2.13 -12.93 -8.25
C LEU A 144 2.66 -14.38 -8.13
N ASP A 145 1.93 -15.25 -7.47
CA ASP A 145 2.27 -16.65 -7.30
C ASP A 145 1.61 -17.49 -8.41
N PRO A 146 2.39 -18.20 -9.26
CA PRO A 146 1.87 -18.96 -10.39
C PRO A 146 0.96 -20.12 -9.99
N ARG A 147 0.99 -20.55 -8.72
CA ARG A 147 0.06 -21.55 -8.18
C ARG A 147 -1.38 -21.04 -8.06
N TYR A 148 -1.55 -19.73 -7.88
CA TYR A 148 -2.88 -19.08 -7.75
C TYR A 148 -3.31 -18.38 -9.04
N THR A 149 -2.37 -17.76 -9.77
CA THR A 149 -2.63 -17.15 -11.07
C THR A 149 -1.56 -17.63 -12.05
N SER A 150 -1.94 -18.47 -13.02
CA SER A 150 -0.96 -18.95 -14.01
C SER A 150 -0.34 -17.80 -14.80
N PRO A 151 0.91 -17.93 -15.33
CA PRO A 151 1.54 -16.90 -16.15
C PRO A 151 0.69 -16.46 -17.33
N TYR A 152 -0.03 -17.39 -17.95
CA TYR A 152 -0.99 -17.10 -19.01
C TYR A 152 -2.13 -16.20 -18.55
N LYS A 153 -2.78 -16.53 -17.43
CA LYS A 153 -3.86 -15.70 -16.85
C LYS A 153 -3.34 -14.33 -16.42
N PHE A 154 -2.14 -14.28 -15.85
CA PHE A 154 -1.48 -13.04 -15.46
C PHE A 154 -1.23 -12.14 -16.66
N TYR A 155 -0.63 -12.67 -17.73
CA TYR A 155 -0.43 -11.96 -18.99
C TYR A 155 -1.76 -11.47 -19.59
N GLN A 156 -2.78 -12.33 -19.64
CA GLN A 156 -4.10 -11.98 -20.18
C GLN A 156 -4.79 -10.87 -19.39
N PHE A 157 -4.61 -10.81 -18.07
CA PHE A 157 -5.13 -9.72 -17.26
C PHE A 157 -4.62 -8.36 -17.75
N TRP A 158 -3.32 -8.22 -17.95
CA TRP A 158 -2.70 -6.99 -18.42
C TRP A 158 -3.01 -6.71 -19.89
N LEU A 159 -3.06 -7.74 -20.71
CA LEU A 159 -3.41 -7.59 -22.11
C LEU A 159 -4.84 -7.07 -22.29
N ASN A 160 -5.76 -7.38 -21.39
CA ASN A 160 -7.18 -7.05 -21.51
C ASN A 160 -7.61 -5.76 -20.78
N VAL A 161 -6.69 -4.97 -20.25
CA VAL A 161 -7.02 -3.65 -19.69
C VAL A 161 -7.50 -2.69 -20.76
N SER A 162 -8.31 -1.70 -20.36
CA SER A 162 -8.78 -0.64 -21.28
C SER A 162 -7.61 0.20 -21.81
N ASP A 163 -7.84 0.94 -22.88
CA ASP A 163 -6.81 1.84 -23.43
C ASP A 163 -6.44 2.93 -22.44
N GLU A 164 -7.43 3.46 -21.71
CA GLU A 164 -7.21 4.45 -20.65
C GLU A 164 -6.38 3.89 -19.50
N ASP A 165 -6.69 2.69 -19.04
CA ASP A 165 -5.91 2.00 -18.01
C ASP A 165 -4.50 1.68 -18.48
N ALA A 166 -4.33 1.22 -19.74
CA ALA A 166 -3.02 0.91 -20.28
C ALA A 166 -2.10 2.13 -20.27
N LYS A 167 -2.59 3.32 -20.65
CA LYS A 167 -1.85 4.60 -20.60
C LYS A 167 -1.40 4.99 -19.19
N ARG A 168 -2.18 4.63 -18.19
CA ARG A 168 -1.85 4.89 -16.78
C ARG A 168 -0.90 3.84 -16.23
N TYR A 169 -1.21 2.56 -16.45
CA TYR A 169 -0.50 1.45 -15.84
C TYR A 169 0.90 1.24 -16.41
N ILE A 170 1.14 1.56 -17.68
CA ILE A 170 2.49 1.47 -18.25
C ILE A 170 3.48 2.37 -17.52
N LYS A 171 3.03 3.52 -17.00
CA LYS A 171 3.84 4.47 -16.22
C LYS A 171 4.10 4.00 -14.79
N ILE A 172 3.26 3.10 -14.27
CA ILE A 172 3.30 2.68 -12.87
C ILE A 172 3.99 1.32 -12.72
N PHE A 173 3.72 0.40 -13.65
CA PHE A 173 4.10 -1.00 -13.54
C PHE A 173 5.26 -1.43 -14.43
N THR A 174 5.86 -0.50 -15.18
CA THR A 174 7.05 -0.81 -15.99
C THR A 174 8.23 0.08 -15.59
N ALA A 175 9.44 -0.38 -15.93
CA ALA A 175 10.66 0.39 -15.77
C ALA A 175 11.09 1.11 -17.06
N LEU A 176 10.17 1.29 -18.00
CA LEU A 176 10.42 1.98 -19.26
C LEU A 176 10.71 3.47 -19.02
N SER A 177 11.58 4.04 -19.85
CA SER A 177 11.85 5.48 -19.82
C SER A 177 10.64 6.29 -20.27
N LYS A 178 10.65 7.57 -19.95
CA LYS A 178 9.60 8.48 -20.41
C LYS A 178 9.51 8.52 -21.94
N GLU A 179 10.65 8.54 -22.62
CA GLU A 179 10.76 8.58 -24.08
C GLU A 179 10.14 7.33 -24.72
N GLU A 180 10.40 6.15 -24.16
CA GLU A 180 9.81 4.89 -24.62
C GLU A 180 8.29 4.86 -24.41
N ILE A 181 7.81 5.33 -23.27
CA ILE A 181 6.37 5.40 -22.95
C ILE A 181 5.67 6.39 -23.88
N ASP A 182 6.27 7.57 -24.15
CA ASP A 182 5.70 8.58 -25.02
C ASP A 182 5.62 8.05 -26.48
N ALA A 183 6.66 7.36 -26.96
CA ALA A 183 6.67 6.73 -28.29
C ALA A 183 5.59 5.65 -28.44
N LEU A 184 5.50 4.73 -27.46
CA LEU A 184 4.47 3.68 -27.43
C LEU A 184 3.05 4.27 -27.34
N THR A 185 2.87 5.37 -26.63
CA THR A 185 1.59 6.05 -26.51
C THR A 185 1.17 6.65 -27.84
N ALA A 186 2.09 7.32 -28.56
CA ALA A 186 1.84 7.89 -29.87
C ALA A 186 1.51 6.80 -30.91
N GLU A 187 2.25 5.68 -30.91
CA GLU A 187 1.97 4.52 -31.75
C GLU A 187 0.57 3.95 -31.47
N HIS A 188 0.24 3.79 -30.21
CA HIS A 188 -1.08 3.29 -29.80
C HIS A 188 -2.22 4.22 -30.25
N GLU A 189 -2.04 5.54 -30.12
CA GLU A 189 -3.05 6.52 -30.52
C GLU A 189 -3.28 6.55 -32.04
N ALA A 190 -2.23 6.27 -32.82
CA ALA A 190 -2.35 6.16 -34.28
C ALA A 190 -3.13 4.91 -34.73
N ALA A 191 -3.03 3.80 -33.96
CA ALA A 191 -3.66 2.52 -34.31
C ALA A 191 -4.09 1.74 -33.04
N PRO A 192 -5.12 2.16 -32.29
CA PRO A 192 -5.52 1.57 -31.03
C PRO A 192 -5.87 0.08 -31.12
N HIS A 193 -6.42 -0.36 -32.27
CA HIS A 193 -6.77 -1.75 -32.53
C HIS A 193 -5.58 -2.73 -32.49
N LEU A 194 -4.35 -2.24 -32.67
CA LEU A 194 -3.12 -3.05 -32.57
C LEU A 194 -2.73 -3.34 -31.12
N ARG A 195 -3.28 -2.59 -30.15
CA ARG A 195 -3.09 -2.77 -28.71
C ARG A 195 -1.63 -2.81 -28.29
N VAL A 196 -0.79 -1.93 -28.86
CA VAL A 196 0.66 -1.93 -28.60
C VAL A 196 0.98 -1.64 -27.13
N LEU A 197 0.25 -0.71 -26.48
CA LEU A 197 0.43 -0.42 -25.05
C LEU A 197 0.12 -1.63 -24.18
N GLN A 198 -1.02 -2.29 -24.39
CA GLN A 198 -1.39 -3.47 -23.61
C GLN A 198 -0.43 -4.62 -23.81
N LYS A 199 0.03 -4.85 -25.05
CA LYS A 199 1.01 -5.90 -25.37
C LYS A 199 2.35 -5.64 -24.67
N CYS A 200 2.84 -4.39 -24.73
CA CYS A 200 4.07 -3.99 -24.05
C CYS A 200 3.92 -4.13 -22.52
N LEU A 201 2.85 -3.56 -21.94
CA LEU A 201 2.55 -3.66 -20.53
C LEU A 201 2.49 -5.11 -20.05
N ALA A 202 1.73 -5.96 -20.75
CA ALA A 202 1.57 -7.37 -20.39
C ALA A 202 2.91 -8.11 -20.44
N LYS A 203 3.74 -7.83 -21.46
CA LYS A 203 5.07 -8.42 -21.61
C LYS A 203 5.99 -8.00 -20.46
N GLU A 204 6.16 -6.70 -20.26
CA GLU A 204 7.08 -6.15 -19.26
C GLU A 204 6.73 -6.62 -17.85
N VAL A 205 5.45 -6.53 -17.47
CA VAL A 205 5.01 -6.93 -16.11
C VAL A 205 5.10 -8.45 -15.92
N THR A 206 4.84 -9.25 -16.97
CA THR A 206 4.94 -10.71 -16.84
C THR A 206 6.40 -11.19 -16.76
N ILE A 207 7.34 -10.49 -17.37
CA ILE A 207 8.77 -10.82 -17.27
C ILE A 207 9.32 -10.53 -15.87
N MET A 208 8.79 -9.51 -15.18
CA MET A 208 9.21 -9.16 -13.82
C MET A 208 8.72 -10.15 -12.73
N VAL A 209 7.73 -10.98 -13.03
CA VAL A 209 7.07 -11.90 -12.08
C VAL A 209 7.40 -13.35 -12.41
#